data_c0917d0039e7004e3b5fb9b8a8d659e4
#
_entry.id   c0917d0039e7004e3b5fb9b8a8d659e4
#
_cell.length_a   1.000
_cell.length_b   1.000
_cell.length_c   1.000
_cell.angle_alpha   90.00
_cell.angle_beta   90.00
_cell.angle_gamma   90.00
#
_symmetry.space_group_name_H-M   'P 1'
#
loop_
_entity.id
_entity.type
_entity.pdbx_description
1 polymer ?
#
loop_
_entity_poly.entity_id
_entity_poly.type
_entity_poly.pdbx_seq_one_letter_code
_entity_poly.pdbx_strand_id
1 'polypeptide(L)' 'MIERHWTGISRREEAEHYIEHLMTETIPQLKELGGFVRASILTRRVEKGTEFLIVTVWASPNIMRL' A
#
# COMPACT_ATOMS: atom_id res chain seq x y z
N MET A 1 -3.10 -4.48 17.34
CA MET A 1 -2.96 -3.96 15.98
C MET A 1 -2.37 -4.98 15.05
N ILE A 2 -2.79 -4.94 13.81
CA ILE A 2 -2.31 -5.87 12.79
C ILE A 2 -1.73 -5.10 11.64
N GLU A 3 -0.60 -5.57 11.12
CA GLU A 3 0.01 -5.03 9.93
C GLU A 3 -0.15 -6.01 8.79
N ARG A 4 -0.43 -5.48 7.60
CA ARG A 4 -0.41 -6.26 6.38
C ARG A 4 0.60 -5.66 5.42
N HIS A 5 1.35 -6.52 4.75
CA HIS A 5 2.41 -6.09 3.85
C HIS A 5 2.17 -6.66 2.46
N TRP A 6 2.34 -5.82 1.45
CA TRP A 6 2.32 -6.25 0.05
C TRP A 6 3.59 -5.78 -0.62
N THR A 7 4.13 -6.59 -1.50
CA THR A 7 5.28 -6.20 -2.29
C THR A 7 4.96 -6.36 -3.77
N GLY A 8 5.64 -5.55 -4.58
CA GLY A 8 5.51 -5.62 -6.02
C GLY A 8 6.63 -4.87 -6.68
N ILE A 9 6.83 -5.10 -7.97
CA ILE A 9 7.85 -4.43 -8.74
C ILE A 9 7.19 -3.83 -9.97
N SER A 10 7.46 -2.54 -10.24
CA SER A 10 7.00 -1.89 -11.45
C SER A 10 8.19 -1.40 -12.27
N ARG A 11 7.94 -1.07 -13.53
CA ARG A 11 8.95 -0.41 -14.36
C ARG A 11 9.20 0.97 -13.81
N ARG A 12 10.42 1.48 -14.00
CA ARG A 12 10.79 2.80 -13.49
C ARG A 12 9.87 3.90 -14.01
N GLU A 13 9.55 3.87 -15.27
CA GLU A 13 8.72 4.92 -15.89
C GLU A 13 7.27 4.86 -15.41
N GLU A 14 6.84 3.76 -14.82
CA GLU A 14 5.47 3.62 -14.33
C GLU A 14 5.35 3.79 -12.83
N ALA A 15 6.48 3.92 -12.14
CA ALA A 15 6.48 3.97 -10.68
C ALA A 15 5.68 5.16 -10.14
N GLU A 16 5.83 6.34 -10.73
CA GLU A 16 5.11 7.52 -10.29
C GLU A 16 3.61 7.39 -10.49
N HIS A 17 3.20 6.82 -11.62
CA HIS A 17 1.79 6.57 -11.88
C HIS A 17 1.20 5.61 -10.87
N TYR A 18 1.95 4.59 -10.52
CA TYR A 18 1.50 3.60 -9.55
C TYR A 18 1.32 4.22 -8.18
N ILE A 19 2.30 5.02 -7.74
CA ILE A 19 2.22 5.70 -6.46
C ILE A 19 1.03 6.66 -6.44
N GLU A 20 0.85 7.42 -7.50
CA GLU A 20 -0.27 8.34 -7.61
C GLU A 20 -1.59 7.60 -7.51
N HIS A 21 -1.73 6.48 -8.21
CA HIS A 21 -2.93 5.67 -8.14
C HIS A 21 -3.21 5.18 -6.72
N LEU A 22 -2.17 4.70 -6.03
CA LEU A 22 -2.32 4.23 -4.65
C LEU A 22 -2.79 5.36 -3.74
N MET A 23 -2.20 6.54 -3.88
CA MET A 23 -2.52 7.65 -3.01
C MET A 23 -3.88 8.28 -3.30
N THR A 24 -4.31 8.27 -4.55
CA THR A 24 -5.56 8.94 -4.92
C THR A 24 -6.77 8.02 -4.89
N GLU A 25 -6.58 6.73 -5.05
CA GLU A 25 -7.70 5.80 -5.13
C GLU A 25 -7.66 4.70 -4.08
N THR A 26 -6.54 4.01 -3.95
CA THR A 26 -6.48 2.85 -3.06
C THR A 26 -6.52 3.23 -1.59
N ILE A 27 -5.66 4.16 -1.17
CA ILE A 27 -5.60 4.55 0.23
C ILE A 27 -6.87 5.23 0.71
N PRO A 28 -7.49 6.15 -0.05
CA PRO A 28 -8.78 6.71 0.37
C PRO A 28 -9.87 5.65 0.56
N GLN A 29 -9.90 4.62 -0.29
CA GLN A 29 -10.85 3.54 -0.13
C GLN A 29 -10.59 2.74 1.15
N LEU A 30 -9.33 2.51 1.47
CA LEU A 30 -8.97 1.82 2.71
C LEU A 30 -9.38 2.62 3.94
N LYS A 31 -9.28 3.95 3.87
CA LYS A 31 -9.67 4.81 4.98
C LYS A 31 -11.15 4.74 5.29
N GLU A 32 -11.96 4.33 4.36
CA GLU A 32 -13.39 4.18 4.58
C GLU A 32 -13.72 2.91 5.36
N LEU A 33 -12.78 1.97 5.42
CA LEU A 33 -13.00 0.74 6.17
C LEU A 33 -12.77 0.98 7.66
N GLY A 34 -13.67 0.48 8.47
CA GLY A 34 -13.53 0.59 9.91
C GLY A 34 -12.26 -0.09 10.40
N GLY A 35 -11.59 0.53 11.37
CA GLY A 35 -10.38 -0.03 11.94
C GLY A 35 -9.09 0.27 11.20
N PHE A 36 -9.16 0.92 10.03
CA PHE A 36 -7.95 1.34 9.34
C PHE A 36 -7.22 2.39 10.18
N VAL A 37 -5.92 2.19 10.40
CA VAL A 37 -5.11 3.12 11.18
C VAL A 37 -4.22 3.96 10.27
N ARG A 38 -3.40 3.31 9.47
CA ARG A 38 -2.49 4.04 8.57
C ARG A 38 -1.99 3.13 7.46
N ALA A 39 -1.44 3.76 6.44
CA ALA A 39 -0.75 3.06 5.36
C ALA A 39 0.57 3.75 5.08
N SER A 40 1.56 2.97 4.67
CA SER A 40 2.87 3.50 4.29
C SER A 40 3.28 2.85 2.97
N ILE A 41 3.91 3.62 2.10
CA ILE A 41 4.43 3.14 0.84
C ILE A 41 5.93 3.39 0.84
N LEU A 42 6.69 2.31 0.76
CA LEU A 42 8.15 2.36 0.72
C LEU A 42 8.60 1.90 -0.66
N THR A 43 9.61 2.54 -1.19
CA THR A 43 10.11 2.18 -2.51
C THR A 43 11.63 2.04 -2.47
N ARG A 44 12.16 1.19 -3.33
CA ARG A 44 13.61 1.13 -3.56
C ARG A 44 13.88 0.75 -4.99
N ARG A 45 15.00 1.18 -5.50
CA ARG A 45 15.43 0.81 -6.84
C ARG A 45 16.00 -0.59 -6.82
N VAL A 46 15.59 -1.37 -7.80
CA VAL A 46 16.13 -2.70 -8.04
C VAL A 46 16.48 -2.80 -9.51
N GLU A 47 17.15 -3.87 -9.88
CA GLU A 47 17.62 -4.05 -11.24
C GLU A 47 16.49 -4.01 -12.27
N LYS A 48 15.35 -4.61 -11.92
CA LYS A 48 14.20 -4.70 -12.82
C LYS A 48 13.29 -3.48 -12.81
N GLY A 49 13.53 -2.52 -11.92
CA GLY A 49 12.69 -1.33 -11.84
C GLY A 49 12.61 -0.78 -10.42
N THR A 50 11.41 -0.56 -9.95
CA THR A 50 11.16 -0.05 -8.61
C THR A 50 10.36 -1.08 -7.82
N GLU A 51 10.88 -1.47 -6.67
CA GLU A 51 10.17 -2.37 -5.77
C GLU A 51 9.36 -1.54 -4.78
N PHE A 52 8.12 -1.96 -4.54
CA PHE A 52 7.22 -1.32 -3.59
C PHE A 52 6.96 -2.23 -2.42
N LEU A 53 6.95 -1.65 -1.23
CA LEU A 53 6.44 -2.30 -0.04
C LEU A 53 5.30 -1.44 0.49
N ILE A 54 4.11 -1.99 0.52
CA ILE A 54 2.93 -1.30 1.04
C ILE A 54 2.58 -1.93 2.37
N VAL A 55 2.55 -1.09 3.42
CA VAL A 55 2.23 -1.55 4.76
C VAL A 55 0.96 -0.86 5.21
N THR A 56 -0.03 -1.66 5.63
CA THR A 56 -1.25 -1.12 6.22
C THR A 56 -1.37 -1.62 7.65
N VAL A 57 -1.86 -0.74 8.52
CA VAL A 57 -2.03 -1.05 9.94
C VAL A 57 -3.51 -0.95 10.29
N TRP A 58 -4.00 -1.95 11.01
CA TRP A 58 -5.41 -2.11 11.35
C TRP A 58 -5.57 -2.31 12.85
N ALA A 59 -6.65 -1.77 13.39
CA ALA A 59 -6.90 -1.86 14.84
C ALA A 59 -7.33 -3.25 15.28
N SER A 60 -8.00 -4.00 14.42
CA SER A 60 -8.55 -5.30 14.78
C SER A 60 -8.52 -6.26 13.59
N PRO A 61 -8.20 -7.54 13.81
CA PRO A 61 -8.19 -8.52 12.73
C PRO A 61 -9.58 -8.79 12.15
N ASN A 62 -10.64 -8.56 12.90
CA ASN A 62 -11.99 -8.83 12.43
C ASN A 62 -12.39 -7.95 11.24
N ILE A 63 -11.82 -6.77 11.16
CA ILE A 63 -12.13 -5.82 10.11
C ILE A 63 -11.55 -6.27 8.77
N MET A 64 -10.54 -7.11 8.81
CA MET A 64 -9.84 -7.56 7.61
C MET A 64 -10.54 -8.69 6.87
N ARG A 65 -11.68 -9.12 7.34
CA ARG A 65 -12.48 -10.16 6.69
C ARG A 65 -13.31 -9.64 5.53
N LEU A 66 -13.37 -8.37 5.37
CA LEU A 66 -14.09 -7.75 4.27
C LEU A 66 -13.34 -7.87 2.93
#